data_355be3c4a07391b2140ef5c1db5467c6
#
_entry.id   355be3c4a07391b2140ef5c1db5467c6
#
_cell.length_a   1.000
_cell.length_b   1.000
_cell.length_c   1.000
_cell.angle_alpha   90.00
_cell.angle_beta   90.00
_cell.angle_gamma   90.00
#
_symmetry.space_group_name_H-M   'P 1'
#
loop_
_entity.id
_entity.type
_entity.pdbx_description
1 polymer ?
#
loop_
_entity_poly.entity_id
_entity_poly.type
_entity_poly.pdbx_seq_one_letter_code
_entity_poly.pdbx_strand_id
1 'polypeptide(L)'
;SSIGVLTNAPRFSAYVASKAALDAWTRCASSEFADVGITFTTINMPLVRTPMIAPTKIYQNVPTLSPEEAADMIAQACINKPVRIATRLGIFGELLHALAPRVAQISMNTTFRMFPDSAAAKGDKSAKPQLSPEAIAMQQLMQGIHF
;
A
#
# COMPACT_ATOMS: atom_id res chain seq x y z
N SER A 1 5.53 7.68 2.39
CA SER A 1 5.59 6.53 1.49
C SER A 1 4.24 5.81 1.40
N SER A 2 4.20 4.56 1.01
CA SER A 2 2.96 3.80 0.80
C SER A 2 3.13 2.34 1.19
N ILE A 3 2.05 1.73 1.68
CA ILE A 3 1.97 0.27 1.89
C ILE A 3 2.26 -0.51 0.60
N GLY A 4 1.98 0.08 -0.57
CA GLY A 4 2.29 -0.52 -1.86
C GLY A 4 3.76 -0.90 -2.06
N VAL A 5 4.69 -0.20 -1.39
CA VAL A 5 6.12 -0.52 -1.42
C VAL A 5 6.41 -1.84 -0.72
N LEU A 6 5.68 -2.14 0.35
CA LEU A 6 5.86 -3.34 1.16
C LEU A 6 5.20 -4.57 0.52
N THR A 7 4.07 -4.34 -0.13
CA THR A 7 3.26 -5.41 -0.73
C THR A 7 3.59 -5.66 -2.21
N ASN A 8 4.33 -4.76 -2.86
CA ASN A 8 4.63 -4.82 -4.29
C ASN A 8 3.36 -4.97 -5.15
N ALA A 9 2.36 -4.11 -4.87
CA ALA A 9 1.04 -4.19 -5.49
C ALA A 9 1.10 -4.17 -7.02
N PRO A 10 0.57 -5.18 -7.72
CA PRO A 10 0.55 -5.21 -9.17
C PRO A 10 -0.28 -4.05 -9.74
N ARG A 11 -0.01 -3.65 -11.00
CA ARG A 11 -0.59 -2.50 -11.74
C ARG A 11 -0.10 -1.12 -11.30
N PHE A 12 0.65 -1.02 -10.21
CA PHE A 12 1.17 0.23 -9.67
C PHE A 12 2.70 0.33 -9.74
N SER A 13 3.34 -0.38 -10.69
CA SER A 13 4.80 -0.51 -10.74
C SER A 13 5.53 0.84 -10.76
N ALA A 14 5.11 1.79 -11.58
CA ALA A 14 5.72 3.12 -11.63
C ALA A 14 5.52 3.90 -10.32
N TYR A 15 4.31 3.84 -9.75
CA TYR A 15 4.00 4.45 -8.46
C TYR A 15 4.84 3.83 -7.34
N VAL A 16 4.85 2.49 -7.26
CA VAL A 16 5.63 1.75 -6.25
C VAL A 16 7.12 2.06 -6.39
N ALA A 17 7.66 2.08 -7.60
CA ALA A 17 9.05 2.42 -7.85
C ALA A 17 9.39 3.83 -7.33
N SER A 18 8.54 4.83 -7.57
CA SER A 18 8.75 6.19 -7.07
C SER A 18 8.75 6.27 -5.54
N LYS A 19 7.87 5.53 -4.88
CA LYS A 19 7.78 5.50 -3.41
C LYS A 19 8.90 4.66 -2.79
N ALA A 20 9.33 3.59 -3.44
CA ALA A 20 10.48 2.79 -3.02
C ALA A 20 11.79 3.59 -3.11
N ALA A 21 11.95 4.42 -4.14
CA ALA A 21 13.08 5.34 -4.24
C ALA A 21 13.14 6.31 -3.03
N LEU A 22 11.99 6.86 -2.63
CA LEU A 22 11.90 7.72 -1.45
C LEU A 22 12.24 6.97 -0.16
N ASP A 23 11.78 5.73 0.00
CA ASP A 23 12.12 4.89 1.16
C ASP A 23 13.63 4.60 1.22
N ALA A 24 14.22 4.26 0.08
CA ALA A 24 15.66 4.01 0.01
C ALA A 24 16.47 5.26 0.36
N TRP A 25 16.08 6.41 -0.22
CA TRP A 25 16.71 7.69 0.11
C TRP A 25 16.60 8.02 1.60
N THR A 26 15.41 7.85 2.19
CA THR A 26 15.19 8.11 3.63
C THR A 26 16.11 7.26 4.51
N ARG A 27 16.33 5.98 4.17
CA ARG A 27 17.25 5.12 4.91
C ARG A 27 18.70 5.59 4.82
N CYS A 28 19.16 6.03 3.64
CA CYS A 28 20.51 6.58 3.47
C CYS A 28 20.64 7.88 4.28
N ALA A 29 19.74 8.83 4.08
CA ALA A 29 19.75 10.12 4.75
C ALA A 29 19.66 9.97 6.28
N SER A 30 18.88 9.01 6.79
CA SER A 30 18.80 8.74 8.23
C SER A 30 20.15 8.36 8.83
N SER A 31 20.97 7.61 8.09
CA SER A 31 22.31 7.26 8.54
C SER A 31 23.29 8.43 8.42
N GLU A 32 23.19 9.22 7.35
CA GLU A 32 24.06 10.36 7.09
C GLU A 32 23.86 11.51 8.08
N PHE A 33 22.62 11.71 8.55
CA PHE A 33 22.26 12.83 9.42
C PHE A 33 22.04 12.46 10.89
N ALA A 34 22.33 11.21 11.29
CA ALA A 34 22.14 10.74 12.66
C ALA A 34 22.93 11.58 13.67
N ASP A 35 24.20 11.89 13.37
CA ASP A 35 25.09 12.61 14.27
C ASP A 35 24.74 14.09 14.45
N VAL A 36 23.95 14.66 13.54
CA VAL A 36 23.49 16.05 13.64
C VAL A 36 22.09 16.18 14.24
N GLY A 37 21.54 15.09 14.78
CA GLY A 37 20.26 15.07 15.50
C GLY A 37 19.03 15.17 14.62
N ILE A 38 19.15 14.97 13.30
CA ILE A 38 18.01 14.92 12.38
C ILE A 38 17.46 13.49 12.33
N THR A 39 16.19 13.33 12.65
CA THR A 39 15.50 12.04 12.63
C THR A 39 14.57 11.93 11.42
N PHE A 40 14.50 10.73 10.84
CA PHE A 40 13.61 10.41 9.74
C PHE A 40 12.61 9.35 10.16
N THR A 41 11.34 9.57 9.87
CA THR A 41 10.27 8.58 10.05
C THR A 41 9.67 8.25 8.70
N THR A 42 9.76 7.00 8.27
CA THR A 42 9.07 6.53 7.06
C THR A 42 7.68 6.03 7.45
N ILE A 43 6.64 6.66 6.94
CA ILE A 43 5.26 6.18 7.07
C ILE A 43 4.87 5.48 5.78
N ASN A 44 4.72 4.15 5.82
CA ASN A 44 4.16 3.37 4.74
C ASN A 44 2.62 3.45 4.82
N MET A 45 2.09 4.60 4.39
CA MET A 45 0.68 4.97 4.54
C MET A 45 -0.22 3.91 3.90
N PRO A 46 -1.20 3.38 4.62
CA PRO A 46 -2.25 2.55 4.05
C PRO A 46 -3.19 3.38 3.17
N LEU A 47 -4.21 2.73 2.62
CA LEU A 47 -5.19 3.41 1.79
C LEU A 47 -5.99 4.39 2.64
N VAL A 48 -6.02 5.66 2.23
CA VAL A 48 -6.78 6.72 2.92
C VAL A 48 -8.01 7.08 2.10
N ARG A 49 -9.17 7.17 2.74
CA ARG A 49 -10.44 7.50 2.13
C ARG A 49 -10.49 8.97 1.71
N THR A 50 -10.09 9.22 0.48
CA THR A 50 -10.01 10.55 -0.13
C THR A 50 -10.73 10.55 -1.48
N PRO A 51 -11.08 11.72 -2.05
CA PRO A 51 -11.62 11.82 -3.41
C PRO A 51 -10.74 11.15 -4.47
N MET A 52 -9.45 11.05 -4.25
CA MET A 52 -8.51 10.42 -5.18
C MET A 52 -8.78 8.92 -5.38
N ILE A 53 -9.24 8.19 -4.34
CA ILE A 53 -9.54 6.77 -4.44
C ILE A 53 -10.99 6.47 -4.79
N ALA A 54 -11.88 7.46 -4.67
CA ALA A 54 -13.31 7.32 -4.89
C ALA A 54 -13.71 6.72 -6.26
N PRO A 55 -13.03 7.04 -7.38
CA PRO A 55 -13.34 6.47 -8.70
C PRO A 55 -13.03 4.96 -8.79
N THR A 56 -12.21 4.43 -7.90
CA THR A 56 -11.75 3.04 -7.99
C THR A 56 -12.61 2.14 -7.08
N LYS A 57 -13.62 1.50 -7.67
CA LYS A 57 -14.62 0.69 -6.95
C LYS A 57 -14.03 -0.42 -6.07
N ILE A 58 -12.88 -0.98 -6.45
CA ILE A 58 -12.15 -1.99 -5.66
C ILE A 58 -11.84 -1.47 -4.24
N TYR A 59 -11.53 -0.19 -4.10
CA TYR A 59 -11.16 0.40 -2.82
C TYR A 59 -12.35 0.64 -1.86
N GLN A 60 -13.59 0.53 -2.35
CA GLN A 60 -14.79 0.70 -1.51
C GLN A 60 -14.96 -0.42 -0.48
N ASN A 61 -14.40 -1.62 -0.77
CA ASN A 61 -14.52 -2.81 0.06
C ASN A 61 -13.18 -3.24 0.71
N VAL A 62 -12.17 -2.38 0.67
CA VAL A 62 -10.87 -2.62 1.30
C VAL A 62 -10.76 -1.74 2.55
N PRO A 63 -10.16 -2.21 3.65
CA PRO A 63 -9.92 -1.37 4.82
C PRO A 63 -9.18 -0.09 4.45
N THR A 64 -9.71 1.05 4.87
CA THR A 64 -9.16 2.37 4.59
C THR A 64 -9.14 3.20 5.86
N LEU A 65 -8.11 4.01 6.03
CA LEU A 65 -8.09 5.04 7.08
C LEU A 65 -8.97 6.23 6.68
N SER A 66 -9.52 6.91 7.68
CA SER A 66 -10.05 8.24 7.47
C SER A 66 -8.90 9.27 7.33
N PRO A 67 -9.14 10.45 6.76
CA PRO A 67 -8.15 11.52 6.73
C PRO A 67 -7.67 11.91 8.13
N GLU A 68 -8.56 11.89 9.12
CA GLU A 68 -8.27 12.22 10.52
C GLU A 68 -7.33 11.18 11.14
N GLU A 69 -7.61 9.88 10.96
CA GLU A 69 -6.73 8.79 11.42
C GLU A 69 -5.35 8.86 10.75
N ALA A 70 -5.28 9.24 9.48
CA ALA A 70 -4.01 9.44 8.79
C ALA A 70 -3.25 10.64 9.35
N ALA A 71 -3.94 11.74 9.70
CA ALA A 71 -3.35 12.91 10.33
C ALA A 71 -2.82 12.58 11.73
N ASP A 72 -3.57 11.82 12.52
CA ASP A 72 -3.16 11.36 13.85
C ASP A 72 -1.90 10.48 13.76
N MET A 73 -1.81 9.61 12.77
CA MET A 73 -0.61 8.79 12.53
C MET A 73 0.62 9.68 12.25
N ILE A 74 0.46 10.76 11.49
CA ILE A 74 1.54 11.72 11.22
C ILE A 74 1.91 12.49 12.50
N ALA A 75 0.94 12.93 13.28
CA ALA A 75 1.17 13.61 14.56
C ALA A 75 1.93 12.71 15.54
N GLN A 76 1.53 11.45 15.65
CA GLN A 76 2.24 10.44 16.47
C GLN A 76 3.67 10.20 15.98
N ALA A 77 3.90 10.22 14.67
CA ALA A 77 5.24 10.11 14.09
C ALA A 77 6.14 11.29 14.52
N CYS A 78 5.60 12.49 14.54
CA CYS A 78 6.33 13.70 14.99
C CYS A 78 6.68 13.64 16.49
N ILE A 79 5.76 13.11 17.31
CA ILE A 79 5.95 13.02 18.77
C ILE A 79 6.94 11.90 19.13
N ASN A 80 6.69 10.68 18.63
CA ASN A 80 7.40 9.47 19.03
C ASN A 80 8.66 9.20 18.21
N LYS A 81 8.80 9.83 17.04
CA LYS A 81 9.94 9.71 16.12
C LYS A 81 10.39 8.26 15.85
N PRO A 82 9.47 7.32 15.57
CA PRO A 82 9.87 5.97 15.22
C PRO A 82 10.58 5.97 13.88
N VAL A 83 11.46 5.01 13.64
CA VAL A 83 12.13 4.87 12.34
C VAL A 83 11.12 4.58 11.22
N ARG A 84 10.08 3.81 11.54
CA ARG A 84 9.07 3.38 10.57
C ARG A 84 7.71 3.18 11.22
N ILE A 85 6.66 3.55 10.47
CA ILE A 85 5.27 3.18 10.76
C ILE A 85 4.73 2.42 9.55
N ALA A 86 4.27 1.20 9.78
CA ALA A 86 3.71 0.33 8.74
C ALA A 86 2.63 -0.57 9.34
N THR A 87 1.68 -1.01 8.51
CA THR A 87 0.66 -1.97 8.94
C THR A 87 1.24 -3.38 9.06
N ARG A 88 0.62 -4.22 9.88
CA ARG A 88 1.00 -5.64 10.02
C ARG A 88 0.96 -6.37 8.67
N LEU A 89 -0.06 -6.08 7.85
CA LEU A 89 -0.19 -6.66 6.52
C LEU A 89 0.96 -6.25 5.60
N GLY A 90 1.37 -4.98 5.64
CA GLY A 90 2.51 -4.48 4.88
C GLY A 90 3.80 -5.19 5.29
N ILE A 91 4.08 -5.27 6.58
CA ILE A 91 5.26 -5.97 7.12
C ILE A 91 5.24 -7.45 6.73
N PHE A 92 4.09 -8.11 6.81
CA PHE A 92 3.96 -9.50 6.37
C PHE A 92 4.27 -9.66 4.87
N GLY A 93 3.75 -8.77 4.02
CA GLY A 93 4.04 -8.77 2.58
C GLY A 93 5.53 -8.59 2.27
N GLU A 94 6.19 -7.67 2.97
CA GLU A 94 7.64 -7.45 2.85
C GLU A 94 8.45 -8.68 3.27
N LEU A 95 8.12 -9.27 4.43
CA LEU A 95 8.78 -10.50 4.91
C LEU A 95 8.55 -11.68 3.97
N LEU A 96 7.33 -11.85 3.47
CA LEU A 96 7.01 -12.89 2.50
C LEU A 96 7.84 -12.72 1.23
N HIS A 97 7.98 -11.48 0.74
CA HIS A 97 8.79 -11.20 -0.44
C HIS A 97 10.28 -11.46 -0.19
N ALA A 98 10.79 -11.12 0.98
CA ALA A 98 12.20 -11.31 1.34
C ALA A 98 12.55 -12.80 1.54
N LEU A 99 11.69 -13.57 2.20
CA LEU A 99 11.97 -14.95 2.59
C LEU A 99 11.51 -15.97 1.55
N ALA A 100 10.42 -15.70 0.83
CA ALA A 100 9.82 -16.60 -0.14
C ALA A 100 9.36 -15.84 -1.41
N PRO A 101 10.28 -15.24 -2.19
CA PRO A 101 9.93 -14.36 -3.31
C PRO A 101 9.08 -15.03 -4.39
N ARG A 102 9.26 -16.33 -4.63
CA ARG A 102 8.44 -17.09 -5.59
C ARG A 102 6.99 -17.23 -5.11
N VAL A 103 6.78 -17.47 -3.82
CA VAL A 103 5.44 -17.56 -3.23
C VAL A 103 4.75 -16.21 -3.30
N ALA A 104 5.46 -15.13 -2.95
CA ALA A 104 4.97 -13.77 -3.07
C ALA A 104 4.58 -13.44 -4.52
N GLN A 105 5.42 -13.79 -5.49
CA GLN A 105 5.15 -13.58 -6.92
C GLN A 105 3.90 -14.34 -7.40
N ILE A 106 3.73 -15.60 -7.02
CA ILE A 106 2.55 -16.41 -7.39
C ILE A 106 1.29 -15.80 -6.78
N SER A 107 1.34 -15.43 -5.50
CA SER A 107 0.22 -14.79 -4.80
C SER A 107 -0.18 -13.48 -5.48
N MET A 108 0.79 -12.60 -5.78
CA MET A 108 0.53 -11.34 -6.44
C MET A 108 0.05 -11.51 -7.89
N ASN A 109 0.54 -12.53 -8.61
CA ASN A 109 0.04 -12.85 -9.95
C ASN A 109 -1.41 -13.35 -9.92
N THR A 110 -1.77 -14.15 -8.92
CA THR A 110 -3.16 -14.59 -8.70
C THR A 110 -4.06 -13.39 -8.46
N THR A 111 -3.66 -12.49 -7.57
CA THR A 111 -4.36 -11.22 -7.32
C THR A 111 -4.48 -10.38 -8.60
N PHE A 112 -3.42 -10.26 -9.38
CA PHE A 112 -3.45 -9.55 -10.66
C PHE A 112 -4.48 -10.10 -11.64
N ARG A 113 -4.63 -11.43 -11.71
CA ARG A 113 -5.61 -12.11 -12.58
C ARG A 113 -7.04 -11.97 -12.09
N MET A 114 -7.26 -11.96 -10.78
CA MET A 114 -8.58 -11.82 -10.16
C MET A 114 -9.19 -10.44 -10.38
N PHE A 115 -8.37 -9.40 -10.44
CA PHE A 115 -8.82 -8.02 -10.59
C PHE A 115 -8.53 -7.51 -12.01
N PRO A 116 -9.56 -7.41 -12.89
CA PRO A 116 -9.37 -6.89 -14.24
C PRO A 116 -8.95 -5.42 -14.24
N ASP A 117 -8.37 -4.97 -15.36
CA ASP A 117 -8.04 -3.57 -15.57
C ASP A 117 -9.27 -2.69 -15.37
N SER A 118 -9.10 -1.53 -14.75
CA SER A 118 -10.17 -0.54 -14.68
C SER A 118 -10.56 -0.10 -16.10
N ALA A 119 -11.83 0.23 -16.31
CA ALA A 119 -12.32 0.74 -17.59
C ALA A 119 -11.52 1.97 -18.05
N ALA A 120 -11.08 2.81 -17.11
CA ALA A 120 -10.21 3.96 -17.36
C ALA A 120 -8.83 3.55 -17.91
N ALA A 121 -8.24 2.45 -17.41
CA ALA A 121 -6.95 1.95 -17.88
C ALA A 121 -7.04 1.37 -19.30
N LYS A 122 -8.21 0.89 -19.70
CA LYS A 122 -8.49 0.35 -21.05
C LYS A 122 -8.96 1.42 -22.04
N GLY A 123 -9.13 2.66 -21.60
CA GLY A 123 -9.69 3.73 -22.42
C GLY A 123 -11.17 3.56 -22.76
N ASP A 124 -11.84 2.58 -22.21
CA ASP A 124 -13.26 2.31 -22.45
C ASP A 124 -14.11 2.91 -21.32
N LYS A 125 -14.89 3.94 -21.67
CA LYS A 125 -15.80 4.63 -20.74
C LYS A 125 -17.11 3.89 -20.49
N SER A 126 -17.39 2.81 -21.22
CA SER A 126 -18.69 2.09 -21.20
C SER A 126 -18.68 0.76 -20.45
N ALA A 127 -17.52 0.18 -20.19
CA ALA A 127 -17.45 -1.14 -19.55
C ALA A 127 -17.71 -1.06 -18.04
N LYS A 128 -18.75 -1.71 -17.58
CA LYS A 128 -18.96 -1.99 -16.14
C LYS A 128 -17.96 -3.06 -15.71
N PRO A 129 -17.09 -2.83 -14.71
CA PRO A 129 -16.20 -3.86 -14.20
C PRO A 129 -17.04 -4.96 -13.53
N GLN A 130 -17.03 -6.16 -14.09
CA GLN A 130 -17.54 -7.35 -13.43
C GLN A 130 -16.40 -7.94 -12.60
N LEU A 131 -16.57 -7.94 -11.29
CA LEU A 131 -15.66 -8.64 -10.38
C LEU A 131 -15.95 -10.14 -10.48
N SER A 132 -14.91 -10.97 -10.54
CA SER A 132 -15.08 -12.42 -10.47
C SER A 132 -15.58 -12.83 -9.07
N PRO A 133 -16.27 -13.98 -8.92
CA PRO A 133 -16.69 -14.49 -7.61
C PRO A 133 -15.52 -14.62 -6.61
N GLU A 134 -14.35 -15.01 -7.09
CA GLU A 134 -13.13 -15.13 -6.29
C GLU A 134 -12.63 -13.77 -5.80
N ALA A 135 -12.75 -12.72 -6.63
CA ALA A 135 -12.40 -11.35 -6.25
C ALA A 135 -13.35 -10.82 -5.17
N ILE A 136 -14.63 -11.16 -5.24
CA ILE A 136 -15.64 -10.81 -4.22
C ILE A 136 -15.32 -11.53 -2.89
N ALA A 137 -15.03 -12.83 -2.95
CA ALA A 137 -14.64 -13.60 -1.77
C ALA A 137 -13.37 -13.06 -1.11
N MET A 138 -12.35 -12.68 -1.90
CA MET A 138 -11.12 -12.06 -1.42
C MET A 138 -11.40 -10.71 -0.74
N GLN A 139 -12.27 -9.88 -1.32
CA GLN A 139 -12.66 -8.61 -0.70
C GLN A 139 -13.36 -8.83 0.65
N GLN A 140 -14.24 -9.82 0.75
CA GLN A 140 -14.92 -10.15 2.01
C GLN A 140 -13.93 -10.64 3.07
N LEU A 141 -12.96 -11.46 2.68
CA LEU A 141 -11.90 -11.93 3.59
C LEU A 141 -11.06 -10.76 4.12
N MET A 142 -10.76 -9.77 3.29
CA MET A 142 -9.97 -8.60 3.66
C MET A 142 -10.71 -7.63 4.59
N GLN A 143 -12.05 -7.64 4.62
CA GLN A 143 -12.85 -6.76 5.50
C GLN A 143 -12.66 -7.05 6.99
N GLY A 144 -12.17 -8.23 7.37
CA GLY A 144 -11.90 -8.61 8.76
C GLY A 144 -10.48 -8.30 9.24
N ILE A 145 -9.61 -7.78 8.39
CA ILE A 145 -8.22 -7.48 8.72
C ILE A 145 -8.13 -6.01 9.16
N HIS A 146 -8.13 -5.79 10.47
CA HIS A 146 -7.89 -4.46 11.06
C HIS A 146 -6.38 -4.16 11.11
N PHE A 147 -6.05 -2.88 10.93
CA PHE A 147 -4.68 -2.33 10.96
C PHE A 147 -4.06 -2.37 12.36
#